data_781902afb5deddb58a35fb6f2afefe17
#
_entry.id   781902afb5deddb58a35fb6f2afefe17
#
_cell.length_a   1.000
_cell.length_b   1.000
_cell.length_c   1.000
_cell.angle_alpha   90.00
_cell.angle_beta   90.00
_cell.angle_gamma   90.00
#
_symmetry.space_group_name_H-M   'P 1'
#
loop_
_entity.id
_entity.type
_entity.pdbx_description
1 polymer ?
#
loop_
_entity_poly.entity_id
_entity_poly.type
_entity_poly.pdbx_seq_one_letter_code
_entity_poly.pdbx_strand_id
1 'polypeptide(L)'
;MSKKVLIANRGEISLRAIRACKELGVKTVTIYSEGDKELKSLRFSDESVCVGPADPTKSYLDAPTILSAADVTGSDAIYPGYGFLAEDHSFAEQCNLSGFKFIGPNSETIRQMGDKITAKSIVTKYGIDGVPGFNKELPDNEEEILKIADEIGYPLIVKATAGGGGRGMKIVRSSKELINSVQIAKREALNGFGNDVVYFEKFIENPRHIEVQVVGDGKGNAIHLGTRDCSIQRRHQKLIEEAPARDVNKEKLDEVLENCVTLCKAVSYTHLRAHETLRY
;
A
#
# COMPACT_ATOMS: atom_id res chain seq x y z
N MET A 1 -22.95 13.67 3.91
CA MET A 1 -21.75 13.71 4.77
C MET A 1 -21.97 12.69 5.87
N SER A 2 -20.99 11.82 6.17
CA SER A 2 -21.10 10.83 7.25
C SER A 2 -21.29 11.52 8.60
N LYS A 3 -22.15 10.96 9.45
CA LYS A 3 -22.46 11.49 10.79
C LYS A 3 -21.61 10.85 11.87
N LYS A 4 -21.24 9.58 11.68
CA LYS A 4 -20.42 8.80 12.60
C LYS A 4 -19.46 7.88 11.81
N VAL A 5 -18.18 7.91 12.15
CA VAL A 5 -17.13 7.15 11.50
C VAL A 5 -16.51 6.17 12.50
N LEU A 6 -16.48 4.87 12.14
CA LEU A 6 -15.65 3.90 12.82
C LEU A 6 -14.24 3.97 12.26
N ILE A 7 -13.25 4.16 13.16
CA ILE A 7 -11.83 4.20 12.84
C ILE A 7 -11.25 2.80 13.05
N ALA A 8 -11.05 2.08 11.94
CA ALA A 8 -10.56 0.70 11.91
C ALA A 8 -9.02 0.64 11.95
N ASN A 9 -8.42 1.30 12.92
CA ASN A 9 -6.97 1.36 13.09
C ASN A 9 -6.63 1.70 14.56
N ARG A 10 -5.33 1.80 14.87
CA ARG A 10 -4.79 2.08 16.20
C ARG A 10 -3.68 3.15 16.15
N GLY A 11 -3.23 3.56 17.32
CA GLY A 11 -2.04 4.42 17.45
C GLY A 11 -2.23 5.85 16.94
N GLU A 12 -1.20 6.38 16.29
CA GLU A 12 -1.16 7.78 15.85
C GLU A 12 -2.17 8.08 14.74
N ILE A 13 -2.39 7.15 13.80
CA ILE A 13 -3.33 7.36 12.68
C ILE A 13 -4.77 7.43 13.18
N SER A 14 -5.14 6.63 14.21
CA SER A 14 -6.45 6.75 14.86
C SER A 14 -6.62 8.13 15.49
N LEU A 15 -5.61 8.63 16.21
CA LEU A 15 -5.64 9.97 16.80
C LEU A 15 -5.73 11.06 15.72
N ARG A 16 -5.03 10.90 14.61
CA ARG A 16 -5.10 11.85 13.47
C ARG A 16 -6.52 11.88 12.87
N ALA A 17 -7.12 10.71 12.67
CA ALA A 17 -8.48 10.58 12.15
C ALA A 17 -9.51 11.22 13.11
N ILE A 18 -9.41 10.96 14.40
CA ILE A 18 -10.28 11.56 15.43
C ILE A 18 -10.22 13.09 15.35
N ARG A 19 -9.03 13.68 15.26
CA ARG A 19 -8.86 15.13 15.15
C ARG A 19 -9.56 15.69 13.91
N ALA A 20 -9.36 15.06 12.74
CA ALA A 20 -10.02 15.48 11.52
C ALA A 20 -11.55 15.38 11.61
N CYS A 21 -12.07 14.29 12.19
CA CYS A 21 -13.51 14.12 12.40
C CYS A 21 -14.08 15.20 13.32
N LYS A 22 -13.37 15.54 14.40
CA LYS A 22 -13.79 16.62 15.32
C LYS A 22 -13.84 17.99 14.65
N GLU A 23 -12.84 18.31 13.83
CA GLU A 23 -12.82 19.57 13.04
C GLU A 23 -14.00 19.64 12.08
N LEU A 24 -14.46 18.50 11.56
CA LEU A 24 -15.60 18.38 10.65
C LEU A 24 -16.95 18.19 11.36
N GLY A 25 -16.99 18.15 12.69
CA GLY A 25 -18.21 17.89 13.46
C GLY A 25 -18.77 16.45 13.29
N VAL A 26 -17.92 15.50 12.97
CA VAL A 26 -18.26 14.08 12.75
C VAL A 26 -17.94 13.27 14.00
N LYS A 27 -18.88 12.46 14.48
CA LYS A 27 -18.68 11.58 15.63
C LYS A 27 -17.73 10.43 15.27
N THR A 28 -17.03 9.91 16.27
CA THR A 28 -16.00 8.87 16.09
C THR A 28 -16.24 7.68 16.99
N VAL A 29 -16.02 6.50 16.42
CA VAL A 29 -15.89 5.23 17.15
C VAL A 29 -14.49 4.69 16.87
N THR A 30 -13.70 4.40 17.89
CA THR A 30 -12.36 3.84 17.73
C THR A 30 -12.34 2.40 18.22
N ILE A 31 -11.87 1.50 17.37
CA ILE A 31 -11.65 0.11 17.80
C ILE A 31 -10.31 -0.03 18.54
N TYR A 32 -10.24 -1.03 19.42
CA TYR A 32 -9.00 -1.39 20.11
C TYR A 32 -8.96 -2.88 20.46
N SER A 33 -7.76 -3.45 20.53
CA SER A 33 -7.56 -4.79 21.10
C SER A 33 -7.37 -4.71 22.61
N GLU A 34 -7.54 -5.82 23.33
CA GLU A 34 -7.29 -5.88 24.78
C GLU A 34 -5.92 -5.33 25.19
N GLY A 35 -4.89 -5.54 24.35
CA GLY A 35 -3.55 -5.01 24.58
C GLY A 35 -3.43 -3.50 24.42
N ASP A 36 -4.39 -2.86 23.78
CA ASP A 36 -4.37 -1.45 23.39
C ASP A 36 -5.38 -0.58 24.22
N LYS A 37 -5.97 -1.12 25.25
CA LYS A 37 -7.00 -0.44 26.08
C LYS A 37 -6.54 0.88 26.70
N GLU A 38 -5.24 1.10 26.83
CA GLU A 38 -4.67 2.32 27.42
C GLU A 38 -4.22 3.33 26.36
N LEU A 39 -4.50 3.11 25.07
CA LEU A 39 -4.08 4.02 24.02
C LEU A 39 -4.71 5.40 24.18
N LYS A 40 -3.88 6.43 23.99
CA LYS A 40 -4.28 7.83 24.11
C LYS A 40 -5.45 8.20 23.17
N SER A 41 -5.50 7.59 21.97
CA SER A 41 -6.56 7.84 20.98
C SER A 41 -7.95 7.57 21.54
N LEU A 42 -8.13 6.54 22.39
CA LEU A 42 -9.41 6.16 22.97
C LEU A 42 -10.03 7.28 23.83
N ARG A 43 -9.19 8.07 24.48
CA ARG A 43 -9.65 9.21 25.33
C ARG A 43 -10.22 10.38 24.54
N PHE A 44 -9.95 10.43 23.25
CA PHE A 44 -10.37 11.50 22.34
C PHE A 44 -11.53 11.08 21.42
N SER A 45 -11.83 9.80 21.35
CA SER A 45 -12.97 9.27 20.59
C SER A 45 -14.28 9.50 21.36
N ASP A 46 -15.39 9.63 20.63
CA ASP A 46 -16.72 9.71 21.27
C ASP A 46 -17.14 8.35 21.85
N GLU A 47 -16.81 7.26 21.16
CA GLU A 47 -17.04 5.88 21.57
C GLU A 47 -15.81 5.02 21.28
N SER A 48 -15.69 3.91 21.98
CA SER A 48 -14.64 2.92 21.70
C SER A 48 -15.15 1.48 21.90
N VAL A 49 -14.70 0.56 21.06
CA VAL A 49 -15.13 -0.84 21.06
C VAL A 49 -13.90 -1.77 21.09
N CYS A 50 -13.88 -2.71 22.03
CA CYS A 50 -12.89 -3.78 22.03
C CYS A 50 -13.25 -4.80 20.96
N VAL A 51 -12.33 -5.07 20.03
CA VAL A 51 -12.55 -5.99 18.91
C VAL A 51 -11.82 -7.31 19.06
N GLY A 52 -11.25 -7.60 20.23
CA GLY A 52 -10.63 -8.90 20.51
C GLY A 52 -9.28 -8.81 21.21
N PRO A 53 -8.56 -9.94 21.28
CA PRO A 53 -7.29 -10.05 21.99
C PRO A 53 -6.18 -9.23 21.31
N ALA A 54 -5.00 -9.20 21.94
CA ALA A 54 -3.84 -8.46 21.43
C ALA A 54 -3.29 -8.97 20.07
N ASP A 55 -3.64 -10.20 19.69
CA ASP A 55 -3.31 -10.77 18.38
C ASP A 55 -4.05 -10.01 17.26
N PRO A 56 -3.34 -9.33 16.34
CA PRO A 56 -3.98 -8.58 15.27
C PRO A 56 -4.87 -9.43 14.35
N THR A 57 -4.55 -10.70 14.16
CA THR A 57 -5.36 -11.61 13.30
C THR A 57 -6.73 -11.92 13.88
N LYS A 58 -6.91 -11.69 15.18
CA LYS A 58 -8.16 -11.90 15.93
C LYS A 58 -8.78 -10.59 16.41
N SER A 59 -8.33 -9.47 15.89
CA SER A 59 -8.80 -8.13 16.26
C SER A 59 -8.80 -7.18 15.07
N TYR A 60 -7.68 -6.48 14.80
CA TYR A 60 -7.59 -5.46 13.74
C TYR A 60 -7.66 -6.01 12.30
N LEU A 61 -7.42 -7.31 12.10
CA LEU A 61 -7.53 -8.01 10.82
C LEU A 61 -8.80 -8.88 10.71
N ASP A 62 -9.64 -8.86 11.75
CA ASP A 62 -10.92 -9.58 11.76
C ASP A 62 -12.04 -8.71 11.21
N ALA A 63 -12.22 -8.77 9.88
CA ALA A 63 -13.22 -7.98 9.17
C ALA A 63 -14.65 -8.16 9.70
N PRO A 64 -15.14 -9.38 9.97
CA PRO A 64 -16.48 -9.58 10.56
C PRO A 64 -16.68 -8.86 11.88
N THR A 65 -15.72 -8.92 12.79
CA THR A 65 -15.79 -8.23 14.09
C THR A 65 -15.81 -6.72 13.93
N ILE A 66 -15.02 -6.17 12.99
CA ILE A 66 -15.00 -4.73 12.72
C ILE A 66 -16.33 -4.25 12.12
N LEU A 67 -16.92 -5.02 11.18
CA LEU A 67 -18.22 -4.71 10.61
C LEU A 67 -19.32 -4.76 11.67
N SER A 68 -19.28 -5.76 12.55
CA SER A 68 -20.21 -5.86 13.69
C SER A 68 -20.08 -4.67 14.65
N ALA A 69 -18.83 -4.24 14.93
CA ALA A 69 -18.59 -3.03 15.74
C ALA A 69 -19.16 -1.77 15.08
N ALA A 70 -19.08 -1.65 13.76
CA ALA A 70 -19.67 -0.54 13.02
C ALA A 70 -21.21 -0.53 13.10
N ASP A 71 -21.82 -1.72 12.99
CA ASP A 71 -23.26 -1.89 13.05
C ASP A 71 -23.83 -1.54 14.45
N VAL A 72 -23.31 -2.17 15.50
CA VAL A 72 -23.81 -1.95 16.87
C VAL A 72 -23.58 -0.52 17.38
N THR A 73 -22.60 0.19 16.84
CA THR A 73 -22.36 1.61 17.18
C THR A 73 -23.14 2.58 16.28
N GLY A 74 -23.85 2.08 15.28
CA GLY A 74 -24.56 2.90 14.32
C GLY A 74 -23.64 3.81 13.51
N SER A 75 -22.45 3.35 13.18
CA SER A 75 -21.54 4.05 12.27
C SER A 75 -22.05 3.96 10.84
N ASP A 76 -21.87 5.01 10.06
CA ASP A 76 -22.27 5.03 8.64
C ASP A 76 -21.08 4.97 7.67
N ALA A 77 -19.86 5.06 8.21
CA ALA A 77 -18.65 4.94 7.44
C ALA A 77 -17.51 4.29 8.25
N ILE A 78 -16.58 3.67 7.54
CA ILE A 78 -15.39 3.02 8.11
C ILE A 78 -14.14 3.66 7.51
N TYR A 79 -13.25 4.18 8.39
CA TYR A 79 -11.95 4.72 8.03
C TYR A 79 -10.85 3.72 8.40
N PRO A 80 -10.20 3.07 7.43
CA PRO A 80 -9.19 2.04 7.72
C PRO A 80 -7.80 2.62 8.02
N GLY A 81 -7.54 3.89 7.70
CA GLY A 81 -6.21 4.50 7.80
C GLY A 81 -5.22 3.91 6.78
N TYR A 82 -4.08 3.43 7.26
CA TYR A 82 -3.08 2.70 6.49
C TYR A 82 -2.70 1.38 7.19
N GLY A 83 -2.14 0.41 6.44
CA GLY A 83 -1.88 -0.94 6.97
C GLY A 83 -3.16 -1.70 7.31
N PHE A 84 -3.05 -2.80 8.07
CA PHE A 84 -4.18 -3.68 8.40
C PHE A 84 -5.10 -3.95 7.20
N LEU A 85 -6.38 -3.62 7.31
CA LEU A 85 -7.38 -3.83 6.25
C LEU A 85 -7.49 -2.67 5.25
N ALA A 86 -6.64 -1.65 5.33
CA ALA A 86 -6.68 -0.51 4.41
C ALA A 86 -6.36 -0.88 2.95
N GLU A 87 -5.60 -1.96 2.76
CA GLU A 87 -5.21 -2.49 1.45
C GLU A 87 -5.93 -3.78 1.06
N ASP A 88 -6.91 -4.17 1.87
CA ASP A 88 -7.71 -5.36 1.62
C ASP A 88 -8.94 -5.00 0.76
N HIS A 89 -8.91 -5.40 -0.52
CA HIS A 89 -10.00 -5.16 -1.44
C HIS A 89 -11.29 -5.88 -1.03
N SER A 90 -11.19 -7.06 -0.40
CA SER A 90 -12.35 -7.83 0.07
C SER A 90 -13.02 -7.12 1.24
N PHE A 91 -12.26 -6.54 2.17
CA PHE A 91 -12.83 -5.74 3.26
C PHE A 91 -13.52 -4.48 2.75
N ALA A 92 -12.92 -3.77 1.78
CA ALA A 92 -13.54 -2.61 1.17
C ALA A 92 -14.88 -2.95 0.49
N GLU A 93 -14.95 -4.11 -0.18
CA GLU A 93 -16.18 -4.63 -0.78
C GLU A 93 -17.22 -5.00 0.29
N GLN A 94 -16.82 -5.73 1.33
CA GLN A 94 -17.69 -6.11 2.44
C GLN A 94 -18.28 -4.89 3.16
N CYS A 95 -17.50 -3.83 3.38
CA CYS A 95 -18.01 -2.58 3.92
C CYS A 95 -19.17 -2.04 3.10
N ASN A 96 -19.00 -1.93 1.78
CA ASN A 96 -20.01 -1.40 0.89
C ASN A 96 -21.26 -2.31 0.82
N LEU A 97 -21.08 -3.63 0.75
CA LEU A 97 -22.18 -4.59 0.76
C LEU A 97 -22.98 -4.57 2.07
N SER A 98 -22.32 -4.27 3.18
CA SER A 98 -22.94 -4.10 4.50
C SER A 98 -23.56 -2.71 4.73
N GLY A 99 -23.54 -1.84 3.72
CA GLY A 99 -24.13 -0.49 3.81
C GLY A 99 -23.23 0.56 4.44
N PHE A 100 -21.98 0.27 4.74
CA PHE A 100 -21.00 1.22 5.27
C PHE A 100 -20.20 1.85 4.13
N LYS A 101 -20.01 3.17 4.20
CA LYS A 101 -19.11 3.85 3.29
C LYS A 101 -17.65 3.55 3.68
N PHE A 102 -16.94 2.82 2.86
CA PHE A 102 -15.49 2.68 3.01
C PHE A 102 -14.80 4.01 2.65
N ILE A 103 -14.07 4.61 3.59
CA ILE A 103 -13.30 5.85 3.36
C ILE A 103 -11.94 5.46 2.81
N GLY A 104 -11.89 5.24 1.52
CA GLY A 104 -10.73 4.75 0.79
C GLY A 104 -11.04 4.57 -0.68
N PRO A 105 -10.09 4.05 -1.48
CA PRO A 105 -10.33 3.66 -2.86
C PRO A 105 -11.42 2.57 -2.93
N ASN A 106 -12.05 2.42 -4.09
CA ASN A 106 -12.96 1.30 -4.29
C ASN A 106 -12.19 -0.04 -4.32
N SER A 107 -12.90 -1.15 -4.08
CA SER A 107 -12.30 -2.48 -3.99
C SER A 107 -11.52 -2.88 -5.24
N GLU A 108 -12.02 -2.53 -6.43
CA GLU A 108 -11.36 -2.82 -7.69
C GLU A 108 -10.04 -2.05 -7.86
N THR A 109 -10.02 -0.78 -7.49
CA THR A 109 -8.77 0.02 -7.48
C THR A 109 -7.75 -0.56 -6.50
N ILE A 110 -8.18 -0.97 -5.29
CA ILE A 110 -7.30 -1.60 -4.31
C ILE A 110 -6.73 -2.90 -4.88
N ARG A 111 -7.56 -3.73 -5.51
CA ARG A 111 -7.16 -5.00 -6.13
C ARG A 111 -6.12 -4.79 -7.24
N GLN A 112 -6.40 -3.87 -8.17
CA GLN A 112 -5.52 -3.59 -9.31
C GLN A 112 -4.16 -3.01 -8.89
N MET A 113 -4.17 -2.09 -7.92
CA MET A 113 -2.95 -1.43 -7.46
C MET A 113 -2.19 -2.25 -6.39
N GLY A 114 -2.85 -3.23 -5.79
CA GLY A 114 -2.23 -4.16 -4.83
C GLY A 114 -1.36 -5.23 -5.50
N ASP A 115 -1.70 -5.64 -6.71
CA ASP A 115 -0.88 -6.57 -7.51
C ASP A 115 0.19 -5.81 -8.30
N LYS A 116 1.46 -6.08 -8.01
CA LYS A 116 2.58 -5.33 -8.56
C LYS A 116 2.74 -5.47 -10.07
N ILE A 117 2.41 -6.62 -10.64
CA ILE A 117 2.49 -6.85 -12.09
C ILE A 117 1.38 -6.07 -12.79
N THR A 118 0.15 -6.19 -12.27
CA THR A 118 -1.01 -5.46 -12.79
C THR A 118 -0.80 -3.95 -12.68
N ALA A 119 -0.35 -3.46 -11.52
CA ALA A 119 -0.06 -2.05 -11.30
C ALA A 119 0.99 -1.53 -12.30
N LYS A 120 2.10 -2.26 -12.51
CA LYS A 120 3.11 -1.90 -13.50
C LYS A 120 2.55 -1.87 -14.93
N SER A 121 1.74 -2.84 -15.32
CA SER A 121 1.13 -2.86 -16.65
C SER A 121 0.21 -1.66 -16.89
N ILE A 122 -0.53 -1.26 -15.86
CA ILE A 122 -1.37 -0.05 -15.89
C ILE A 122 -0.48 1.19 -16.01
N VAL A 123 0.54 1.32 -15.16
CA VAL A 123 1.46 2.47 -15.15
C VAL A 123 2.14 2.65 -16.53
N THR A 124 2.65 1.57 -17.12
CA THR A 124 3.27 1.60 -18.46
C THR A 124 2.28 2.02 -19.54
N LYS A 125 1.02 1.57 -19.47
CA LYS A 125 -0.04 1.97 -20.41
C LYS A 125 -0.29 3.48 -20.43
N TYR A 126 -0.02 4.16 -19.32
CA TYR A 126 -0.15 5.62 -19.19
C TYR A 126 1.17 6.38 -19.34
N GLY A 127 2.17 5.75 -19.98
CA GLY A 127 3.42 6.40 -20.37
C GLY A 127 4.42 6.61 -19.23
N ILE A 128 4.24 5.93 -18.12
CA ILE A 128 5.18 5.97 -17.01
C ILE A 128 6.11 4.74 -17.13
N ASP A 129 7.38 4.98 -17.44
CA ASP A 129 8.38 3.92 -17.49
C ASP A 129 8.69 3.41 -16.08
N GLY A 130 8.47 2.14 -15.87
CA GLY A 130 8.87 1.46 -14.63
C GLY A 130 10.36 1.11 -14.64
N VAL A 131 10.87 0.63 -13.49
CA VAL A 131 12.21 0.04 -13.43
C VAL A 131 12.27 -1.11 -14.44
N PRO A 132 13.30 -1.15 -15.32
CA PRO A 132 13.46 -2.23 -16.29
C PRO A 132 13.40 -3.61 -15.61
N GLY A 133 12.69 -4.55 -16.21
CA GLY A 133 12.55 -5.87 -15.61
C GLY A 133 11.62 -6.78 -16.39
N PHE A 134 11.49 -8.01 -15.94
CA PHE A 134 10.56 -8.99 -16.46
C PHE A 134 9.29 -8.98 -15.60
N ASN A 135 8.28 -8.22 -16.03
CA ASN A 135 7.05 -7.97 -15.29
C ASN A 135 5.98 -9.05 -15.52
N LYS A 136 6.42 -10.30 -15.56
CA LYS A 136 5.58 -11.50 -15.69
C LYS A 136 6.08 -12.55 -14.70
N GLU A 137 5.29 -13.57 -14.46
CA GLU A 137 5.73 -14.75 -13.75
C GLU A 137 6.94 -15.38 -14.44
N LEU A 138 7.95 -15.74 -13.65
CA LEU A 138 9.13 -16.42 -14.19
C LEU A 138 8.76 -17.83 -14.67
N PRO A 139 9.32 -18.27 -15.81
CA PRO A 139 9.15 -19.64 -16.26
C PRO A 139 9.77 -20.63 -15.27
N ASP A 140 9.41 -21.92 -15.40
CA ASP A 140 10.03 -22.98 -14.59
C ASP A 140 11.36 -23.46 -15.16
N ASN A 141 11.64 -23.15 -16.42
CA ASN A 141 12.87 -23.55 -17.11
C ASN A 141 14.04 -22.65 -16.69
N GLU A 142 15.09 -23.25 -16.13
CA GLU A 142 16.27 -22.52 -15.64
C GLU A 142 17.04 -21.79 -16.76
N GLU A 143 17.10 -22.35 -17.96
CA GLU A 143 17.79 -21.72 -19.11
C GLU A 143 17.05 -20.44 -19.55
N GLU A 144 15.70 -20.47 -19.56
CA GLU A 144 14.89 -19.29 -19.85
C GLU A 144 15.04 -18.23 -18.76
N ILE A 145 15.08 -18.64 -17.49
CA ILE A 145 15.32 -17.73 -16.36
C ILE A 145 16.68 -17.02 -16.52
N LEU A 146 17.74 -17.75 -16.85
CA LEU A 146 19.07 -17.21 -17.08
C LEU A 146 19.06 -16.21 -18.25
N LYS A 147 18.42 -16.57 -19.37
CA LYS A 147 18.32 -15.69 -20.54
C LYS A 147 17.60 -14.37 -20.21
N ILE A 148 16.47 -14.43 -19.51
CA ILE A 148 15.73 -13.24 -19.07
C ILE A 148 16.61 -12.37 -18.17
N ALA A 149 17.34 -12.97 -17.24
CA ALA A 149 18.23 -12.24 -16.34
C ALA A 149 19.39 -11.57 -17.07
N ASP A 150 19.96 -12.21 -18.09
CA ASP A 150 21.04 -11.66 -18.91
C ASP A 150 20.54 -10.46 -19.75
N GLU A 151 19.29 -10.51 -20.25
CA GLU A 151 18.67 -9.39 -20.97
C GLU A 151 18.47 -8.17 -20.07
N ILE A 152 18.10 -8.35 -18.79
CA ILE A 152 17.96 -7.26 -17.79
C ILE A 152 19.34 -6.78 -17.35
N GLY A 153 20.31 -7.67 -17.26
CA GLY A 153 21.65 -7.44 -16.77
C GLY A 153 21.74 -7.37 -15.24
N TYR A 154 22.89 -7.72 -14.71
CA TYR A 154 23.18 -7.71 -13.27
C TYR A 154 23.68 -6.31 -12.81
N PRO A 155 23.52 -5.92 -11.54
CA PRO A 155 22.72 -6.62 -10.54
C PRO A 155 21.22 -6.51 -10.83
N LEU A 156 20.46 -7.55 -10.46
CA LEU A 156 19.01 -7.55 -10.51
C LEU A 156 18.42 -7.95 -9.15
N ILE A 157 17.13 -7.76 -8.98
CA ILE A 157 16.41 -8.15 -7.76
C ILE A 157 15.25 -9.07 -8.12
N VAL A 158 15.17 -10.21 -7.46
CA VAL A 158 14.00 -11.10 -7.46
C VAL A 158 13.00 -10.58 -6.46
N LYS A 159 11.73 -10.47 -6.83
CA LYS A 159 10.66 -9.96 -5.98
C LYS A 159 9.42 -10.85 -6.03
N ALA A 160 8.79 -11.09 -4.88
CA ALA A 160 7.46 -11.67 -4.82
C ALA A 160 6.41 -10.69 -5.38
N THR A 161 5.44 -11.21 -6.13
CA THR A 161 4.32 -10.41 -6.63
C THR A 161 3.38 -9.98 -5.50
N ALA A 162 3.12 -10.89 -4.56
CA ALA A 162 2.37 -10.63 -3.35
C ALA A 162 3.32 -10.19 -2.22
N GLY A 163 2.89 -9.23 -1.41
CA GLY A 163 3.60 -8.81 -0.21
C GLY A 163 4.37 -7.48 -0.31
N GLY A 164 4.88 -7.04 0.83
CA GLY A 164 5.59 -5.77 1.03
C GLY A 164 6.65 -5.86 2.14
N GLY A 165 7.28 -4.72 2.47
CA GLY A 165 8.23 -4.65 3.59
C GLY A 165 9.54 -5.40 3.39
N GLY A 166 9.91 -5.72 2.14
CA GLY A 166 11.19 -6.36 1.83
C GLY A 166 11.23 -7.89 1.97
N ARG A 167 10.12 -8.54 2.32
CA ARG A 167 10.02 -9.99 2.34
C ARG A 167 9.91 -10.56 0.93
N GLY A 168 10.55 -11.72 0.67
CA GLY A 168 10.57 -12.34 -0.65
C GLY A 168 11.39 -11.55 -1.68
N MET A 169 12.39 -10.78 -1.25
CA MET A 169 13.30 -10.06 -2.13
C MET A 169 14.72 -10.58 -1.99
N LYS A 170 15.38 -10.84 -3.13
CA LYS A 170 16.80 -11.26 -3.21
C LYS A 170 17.54 -10.46 -4.26
N ILE A 171 18.63 -9.82 -3.87
CA ILE A 171 19.54 -9.15 -4.80
C ILE A 171 20.47 -10.22 -5.38
N VAL A 172 20.57 -10.25 -6.70
CA VAL A 172 21.39 -11.18 -7.46
C VAL A 172 22.43 -10.39 -8.24
N ARG A 173 23.69 -10.65 -7.98
CA ARG A 173 24.82 -9.93 -8.58
C ARG A 173 25.48 -10.68 -9.74
N SER A 174 25.20 -11.97 -9.87
CA SER A 174 25.74 -12.80 -10.93
C SER A 174 24.81 -13.98 -11.28
N SER A 175 24.98 -14.55 -12.47
CA SER A 175 24.25 -15.73 -12.92
C SER A 175 24.45 -16.96 -12.03
N LYS A 176 25.61 -17.06 -11.35
CA LYS A 176 25.94 -18.23 -10.50
C LYS A 176 25.00 -18.38 -9.29
N GLU A 177 24.48 -17.29 -8.78
CA GLU A 177 23.60 -17.29 -7.60
C GLU A 177 22.10 -17.17 -7.96
N LEU A 178 21.78 -16.98 -9.25
CA LEU A 178 20.44 -16.63 -9.70
C LEU A 178 19.41 -17.70 -9.34
N ILE A 179 19.61 -18.94 -9.78
CA ILE A 179 18.61 -20.01 -9.62
C ILE A 179 18.35 -20.30 -8.15
N ASN A 180 19.40 -20.36 -7.33
CA ASN A 180 19.26 -20.56 -5.89
C ASN A 180 18.48 -19.38 -5.25
N SER A 181 18.76 -18.14 -5.67
CA SER A 181 18.06 -16.96 -5.17
C SER A 181 16.58 -16.95 -5.55
N VAL A 182 16.24 -17.37 -6.76
CA VAL A 182 14.84 -17.53 -7.22
C VAL A 182 14.11 -18.56 -6.36
N GLN A 183 14.71 -19.74 -6.13
CA GLN A 183 14.10 -20.78 -5.32
C GLN A 183 13.89 -20.37 -3.86
N ILE A 184 14.83 -19.61 -3.29
CA ILE A 184 14.69 -19.06 -1.93
C ILE A 184 13.56 -18.04 -1.91
N ALA A 185 13.51 -17.12 -2.88
CA ALA A 185 12.48 -16.10 -2.95
C ALA A 185 11.07 -16.71 -3.13
N LYS A 186 10.90 -17.71 -3.99
CA LYS A 186 9.65 -18.46 -4.17
C LYS A 186 9.19 -19.08 -2.84
N ARG A 187 10.09 -19.76 -2.11
CA ARG A 187 9.76 -20.38 -0.81
C ARG A 187 9.37 -19.35 0.26
N GLU A 188 10.11 -18.24 0.34
CA GLU A 188 9.78 -17.16 1.29
C GLU A 188 8.43 -16.52 0.96
N ALA A 189 8.12 -16.34 -0.33
CA ALA A 189 6.86 -15.80 -0.81
C ALA A 189 5.68 -16.73 -0.47
N LEU A 190 5.82 -18.02 -0.75
CA LEU A 190 4.81 -19.02 -0.41
C LEU A 190 4.51 -19.06 1.09
N ASN A 191 5.55 -19.10 1.92
CA ASN A 191 5.41 -19.16 3.37
C ASN A 191 4.86 -17.85 3.98
N GLY A 192 5.19 -16.72 3.38
CA GLY A 192 4.79 -15.41 3.91
C GLY A 192 3.45 -14.90 3.41
N PHE A 193 3.07 -15.29 2.20
CA PHE A 193 1.94 -14.70 1.49
C PHE A 193 1.00 -15.73 0.83
N GLY A 194 1.33 -17.02 0.91
CA GLY A 194 0.54 -18.07 0.26
C GLY A 194 0.63 -18.10 -1.28
N ASN A 195 1.57 -17.35 -1.86
CA ASN A 195 1.78 -17.24 -3.30
C ASN A 195 3.28 -17.19 -3.59
N ASP A 196 3.78 -18.09 -4.46
CA ASP A 196 5.19 -18.24 -4.78
C ASP A 196 5.61 -17.52 -6.08
N VAL A 197 4.71 -16.79 -6.71
CA VAL A 197 5.00 -16.04 -7.95
C VAL A 197 6.02 -14.95 -7.67
N VAL A 198 7.13 -15.01 -8.42
CA VAL A 198 8.21 -14.01 -8.37
C VAL A 198 8.52 -13.47 -9.77
N TYR A 199 9.09 -12.27 -9.81
CA TYR A 199 9.48 -11.57 -11.03
C TYR A 199 10.83 -10.88 -10.86
N PHE A 200 11.43 -10.37 -11.95
CA PHE A 200 12.72 -9.67 -11.94
C PHE A 200 12.58 -8.17 -12.16
N GLU A 201 13.42 -7.41 -11.47
CA GLU A 201 13.69 -6.01 -11.77
C GLU A 201 15.18 -5.72 -11.78
N LYS A 202 15.60 -4.73 -12.54
CA LYS A 202 16.95 -4.16 -12.42
C LYS A 202 17.15 -3.65 -11.00
N PHE A 203 18.23 -4.03 -10.35
CA PHE A 203 18.57 -3.46 -9.05
C PHE A 203 19.25 -2.11 -9.23
N ILE A 204 18.66 -1.08 -8.64
CA ILE A 204 19.22 0.28 -8.65
C ILE A 204 20.04 0.43 -7.39
N GLU A 205 21.35 0.67 -7.54
CA GLU A 205 22.24 0.89 -6.42
C GLU A 205 22.10 2.33 -5.91
N ASN A 206 22.03 2.49 -4.58
CA ASN A 206 21.88 3.79 -3.90
C ASN A 206 20.70 4.64 -4.43
N PRO A 207 19.49 4.08 -4.53
CA PRO A 207 18.33 4.81 -5.02
C PRO A 207 17.87 5.85 -3.99
N ARG A 208 17.36 6.97 -4.47
CA ARG A 208 16.46 7.81 -3.67
C ARG A 208 15.03 7.29 -3.80
N HIS A 209 14.29 7.34 -2.69
CA HIS A 209 12.88 7.00 -2.68
C HIS A 209 12.06 8.30 -2.62
N ILE A 210 11.59 8.74 -3.75
CA ILE A 210 10.74 9.93 -3.87
C ILE A 210 9.34 9.49 -4.24
N GLU A 211 8.35 9.98 -3.51
CA GLU A 211 6.94 9.65 -3.73
C GLU A 211 6.12 10.90 -4.01
N VAL A 212 5.03 10.73 -4.75
CA VAL A 212 4.06 11.78 -5.06
C VAL A 212 2.80 11.56 -4.24
N GLN A 213 2.39 12.59 -3.49
CA GLN A 213 1.12 12.57 -2.79
C GLN A 213 0.00 12.98 -3.73
N VAL A 214 -1.00 12.13 -3.88
CA VAL A 214 -2.16 12.36 -4.75
C VAL A 214 -3.48 12.32 -4.00
N VAL A 215 -4.47 13.03 -4.51
CA VAL A 215 -5.87 13.03 -4.01
C VAL A 215 -6.80 12.91 -5.20
N GLY A 216 -7.74 11.98 -5.12
CA GLY A 216 -8.80 11.81 -6.11
C GLY A 216 -10.20 11.89 -5.47
N ASP A 217 -11.19 12.24 -6.26
CA ASP A 217 -12.61 12.33 -5.84
C ASP A 217 -13.44 11.09 -6.19
N GLY A 218 -12.84 10.08 -6.82
CA GLY A 218 -13.52 8.88 -7.31
C GLY A 218 -14.46 9.11 -8.49
N LYS A 219 -14.45 10.32 -9.07
CA LYS A 219 -15.27 10.71 -10.21
C LYS A 219 -14.44 11.10 -11.43
N GLY A 220 -13.18 10.70 -11.43
CA GLY A 220 -12.23 10.99 -12.51
C GLY A 220 -11.44 12.29 -12.33
N ASN A 221 -11.57 13.00 -11.22
CA ASN A 221 -10.72 14.13 -10.91
C ASN A 221 -9.63 13.72 -9.91
N ALA A 222 -8.43 14.22 -10.12
CA ALA A 222 -7.30 14.03 -9.22
C ALA A 222 -6.36 15.24 -9.26
N ILE A 223 -5.67 15.46 -8.14
CA ILE A 223 -4.61 16.45 -8.01
C ILE A 223 -3.43 15.84 -7.28
N HIS A 224 -2.24 16.39 -7.46
CA HIS A 224 -1.09 16.09 -6.61
C HIS A 224 -0.91 17.19 -5.54
N LEU A 225 -0.34 16.81 -4.39
CA LEU A 225 0.00 17.71 -3.28
C LEU A 225 1.53 17.85 -3.12
N GLY A 226 2.28 17.54 -4.18
CA GLY A 226 3.74 17.58 -4.17
C GLY A 226 4.37 16.24 -3.82
N THR A 227 5.64 16.30 -3.42
CA THR A 227 6.49 15.13 -3.22
C THR A 227 6.96 14.97 -1.79
N ARG A 228 7.35 13.74 -1.45
CA ARG A 228 8.11 13.41 -0.25
C ARG A 228 9.37 12.64 -0.63
N ASP A 229 10.47 12.92 0.05
CA ASP A 229 11.67 12.09 0.02
C ASP A 229 11.64 11.15 1.22
N CYS A 230 11.56 9.86 0.94
CA CYS A 230 11.48 8.79 1.94
C CYS A 230 12.72 7.89 1.90
N SER A 231 13.86 8.43 1.48
CA SER A 231 15.10 7.66 1.29
C SER A 231 15.71 7.16 2.60
N ILE A 232 15.44 7.85 3.71
CA ILE A 232 15.95 7.44 5.03
C ILE A 232 15.10 6.32 5.58
N GLN A 233 15.57 5.09 5.37
CA GLN A 233 14.84 3.86 5.68
C GLN A 233 15.71 2.90 6.51
N ARG A 234 15.04 2.06 7.33
CA ARG A 234 15.66 0.93 8.01
C ARG A 234 14.92 -0.34 7.64
N ARG A 235 15.62 -1.29 7.03
CA ARG A 235 15.04 -2.57 6.57
C ARG A 235 13.77 -2.35 5.72
N HIS A 236 13.83 -1.40 4.79
CA HIS A 236 12.73 -1.00 3.91
C HIS A 236 11.51 -0.35 4.62
N GLN A 237 11.68 0.10 5.87
CA GLN A 237 10.71 0.92 6.57
C GLN A 237 11.17 2.37 6.58
N LYS A 238 10.29 3.29 6.18
CA LYS A 238 10.52 4.73 6.22
C LYS A 238 10.69 5.17 7.68
N LEU A 239 11.76 5.93 7.95
CA LEU A 239 12.03 6.51 9.28
C LEU A 239 11.83 8.01 9.28
N ILE A 240 12.26 8.67 8.21
CA ILE A 240 12.12 10.13 8.03
C ILE A 240 11.57 10.36 6.64
N GLU A 241 10.57 11.21 6.56
CA GLU A 241 9.97 11.69 5.33
C GLU A 241 10.11 13.21 5.28
N GLU A 242 10.71 13.73 4.22
CA GLU A 242 10.91 15.16 4.01
C GLU A 242 10.04 15.67 2.86
N ALA A 243 9.33 16.75 3.05
CA ALA A 243 8.49 17.38 2.03
C ALA A 243 8.84 18.86 1.85
N PRO A 244 8.97 19.34 0.61
CA PRO A 244 9.06 18.58 -0.63
C PRO A 244 10.42 17.89 -0.80
N ALA A 245 10.51 16.92 -1.71
CA ALA A 245 11.79 16.33 -2.10
C ALA A 245 12.70 17.41 -2.72
N ARG A 246 13.96 17.47 -2.26
CA ARG A 246 14.95 18.45 -2.71
C ARG A 246 15.90 17.85 -3.74
N ASP A 247 16.62 18.70 -4.47
CA ASP A 247 17.65 18.30 -5.44
C ASP A 247 17.16 17.27 -6.46
N VAL A 248 15.97 17.49 -7.00
CA VAL A 248 15.35 16.72 -8.07
C VAL A 248 15.34 17.54 -9.36
N ASN A 249 15.59 16.91 -10.50
CA ASN A 249 15.46 17.58 -11.79
C ASN A 249 14.00 18.05 -11.97
N LYS A 250 13.80 19.35 -12.12
CA LYS A 250 12.47 19.96 -12.13
C LYS A 250 11.62 19.50 -13.32
N GLU A 251 12.18 19.41 -14.50
CA GLU A 251 11.44 19.02 -15.71
C GLU A 251 10.93 17.58 -15.60
N LYS A 252 11.81 16.66 -15.15
CA LYS A 252 11.40 15.27 -14.89
C LYS A 252 10.39 15.15 -13.76
N LEU A 253 10.50 15.99 -12.75
CA LEU A 253 9.56 16.01 -11.65
C LEU A 253 8.18 16.45 -12.12
N ASP A 254 8.08 17.52 -12.88
CA ASP A 254 6.82 18.05 -13.40
C ASP A 254 6.14 16.99 -14.29
N GLU A 255 6.88 16.31 -15.15
CA GLU A 255 6.38 15.18 -15.95
C GLU A 255 5.82 14.03 -15.07
N VAL A 256 6.56 13.62 -14.04
CA VAL A 256 6.12 12.57 -13.12
C VAL A 256 4.86 12.98 -12.36
N LEU A 257 4.76 14.23 -11.91
CA LEU A 257 3.58 14.76 -11.22
C LEU A 257 2.32 14.69 -12.09
N GLU A 258 2.43 15.11 -13.37
CA GLU A 258 1.33 15.03 -14.34
C GLU A 258 0.93 13.59 -14.64
N ASN A 259 1.90 12.70 -14.82
CA ASN A 259 1.68 11.29 -15.06
C ASN A 259 0.96 10.62 -13.87
N CYS A 260 1.34 10.93 -12.63
CA CYS A 260 0.67 10.45 -11.43
C CYS A 260 -0.80 10.90 -11.36
N VAL A 261 -1.08 12.17 -11.70
CA VAL A 261 -2.46 12.68 -11.75
C VAL A 261 -3.26 11.97 -12.84
N THR A 262 -2.69 11.78 -14.02
CA THR A 262 -3.32 11.08 -15.14
C THR A 262 -3.65 9.62 -14.77
N LEU A 263 -2.72 8.92 -14.15
CA LEU A 263 -2.92 7.56 -13.66
C LEU A 263 -4.07 7.51 -12.64
N CYS A 264 -4.08 8.41 -11.66
CA CYS A 264 -5.12 8.45 -10.62
C CYS A 264 -6.52 8.71 -11.19
N LYS A 265 -6.62 9.58 -12.21
CA LYS A 265 -7.88 9.80 -12.94
C LYS A 265 -8.36 8.52 -13.64
N ALA A 266 -7.45 7.82 -14.30
CA ALA A 266 -7.75 6.63 -15.10
C ALA A 266 -8.22 5.43 -14.26
N VAL A 267 -7.67 5.25 -13.06
CA VAL A 267 -8.06 4.16 -12.16
C VAL A 267 -9.16 4.57 -11.17
N SER A 268 -9.79 5.74 -11.37
CA SER A 268 -10.83 6.30 -10.48
C SER A 268 -10.39 6.32 -9.00
N TYR A 269 -9.17 6.76 -8.77
CA TYR A 269 -8.58 6.81 -7.43
C TYR A 269 -9.33 7.78 -6.53
N THR A 270 -9.63 7.39 -5.30
CA THR A 270 -10.49 8.16 -4.39
C THR A 270 -9.81 8.60 -3.11
N HIS A 271 -8.49 8.39 -2.92
CA HIS A 271 -7.95 8.56 -1.57
C HIS A 271 -6.61 9.29 -1.53
N LEU A 272 -6.37 9.90 -0.36
CA LEU A 272 -5.11 10.52 0.02
C LEU A 272 -4.16 9.41 0.50
N ARG A 273 -3.40 8.80 -0.42
CA ARG A 273 -2.42 7.80 -0.10
C ARG A 273 -1.13 8.04 -0.87
N ALA A 274 -0.01 7.84 -0.19
CA ALA A 274 1.27 7.73 -0.85
C ALA A 274 1.34 6.36 -1.55
N HIS A 275 1.44 6.37 -2.87
CA HIS A 275 1.83 5.18 -3.61
C HIS A 275 3.35 5.17 -3.78
N GLU A 276 3.96 4.08 -3.39
CA GLU A 276 5.37 3.82 -3.66
C GLU A 276 5.53 3.45 -5.13
N THR A 277 5.53 4.46 -5.99
CA THR A 277 5.71 4.24 -7.41
C THR A 277 6.89 5.01 -7.88
N LEU A 278 7.97 4.60 -8.04
CA LEU A 278 9.16 5.12 -8.74
C LEU A 278 10.37 5.27 -7.81
N ARG A 279 11.22 4.27 -7.88
CA ARG A 279 12.61 4.41 -7.48
C ARG A 279 13.38 4.97 -8.68
N TYR A 280 13.84 6.20 -8.60
CA TYR A 280 14.79 6.77 -9.52
C TYR A 280 16.18 6.77 -8.92
#